data_2826971f2206c3a7791c4629dc2c0213
#
_entry.id   2826971f2206c3a7791c4629dc2c0213
#
_cell.length_a   1.000
_cell.length_b   1.000
_cell.length_c   1.000
_cell.angle_alpha   90.00
_cell.angle_beta   90.00
_cell.angle_gamma   90.00
#
_symmetry.space_group_name_H-M   'P 1'
#
loop_
_entity.id
_entity.type
_entity.pdbx_description
1 polymer ?
#
loop_
_entity_poly.entity_id
_entity_poly.type
_entity_poly.pdbx_seq_one_letter_code
_entity_poly.pdbx_strand_id
1 'polypeptide(L)'
;MNDRSFRIDPARPTDVADVHALIAALAQYERLEHLCVSTEADIAAALFGERPAAEVLIARMEADPRPAAGFALFFHTFSTFTGRPSLWLEDLFVRPERRGLGIGKALLAGLAARARERNCARFEWAVLDWNESAVRFYESLGARVLPDWRICRMTGDALDDLARLR
;
A
#
# COMPACT_ATOMS: atom_id res chain seq x y z
N MET A 1 -26.27 15.60 6.08
CA MET A 1 -25.47 14.63 5.31
C MET A 1 -24.60 13.87 6.30
N ASN A 2 -24.47 12.55 6.16
CA ASN A 2 -23.71 11.76 7.11
C ASN A 2 -22.22 12.02 6.86
N ASP A 3 -21.56 12.78 7.74
CA ASP A 3 -20.14 13.16 7.66
C ASP A 3 -19.17 11.96 7.74
N ARG A 4 -19.70 10.74 7.79
CA ARG A 4 -18.96 9.49 7.88
C ARG A 4 -18.94 8.66 6.59
N SER A 5 -19.67 9.09 5.56
CA SER A 5 -19.72 8.39 4.27
C SER A 5 -18.46 8.64 3.48
N PHE A 6 -17.90 7.56 2.93
CA PHE A 6 -16.71 7.59 2.08
C PHE A 6 -16.88 6.64 0.90
N ARG A 7 -16.10 6.87 -0.15
CA ARG A 7 -16.00 5.98 -1.31
C ARG A 7 -14.55 5.56 -1.52
N ILE A 8 -14.37 4.44 -2.18
CA ILE A 8 -13.06 3.91 -2.59
C ILE A 8 -13.07 3.71 -4.10
N ASP A 9 -12.12 4.36 -4.76
CA ASP A 9 -11.97 4.32 -6.21
C ASP A 9 -10.52 3.93 -6.59
N PRO A 10 -10.29 3.37 -7.79
CA PRO A 10 -8.95 3.37 -8.38
C PRO A 10 -8.45 4.80 -8.52
N ALA A 11 -7.16 5.02 -8.21
CA ALA A 11 -6.54 6.32 -8.43
C ALA A 11 -6.46 6.66 -9.93
N ARG A 12 -6.49 7.95 -10.22
CA ARG A 12 -6.38 8.54 -11.56
C ARG A 12 -5.12 9.41 -11.64
N PRO A 13 -4.64 9.78 -12.83
CA PRO A 13 -3.50 10.69 -12.95
C PRO A 13 -3.65 12.01 -12.19
N THR A 14 -4.88 12.51 -12.04
CA THR A 14 -5.19 13.72 -11.25
C THR A 14 -5.04 13.53 -9.74
N ASP A 15 -4.80 12.32 -9.27
CA ASP A 15 -4.71 11.97 -7.85
C ASP A 15 -3.26 11.83 -7.37
N VAL A 16 -2.28 12.01 -8.26
CA VAL A 16 -0.84 11.84 -7.95
C VAL A 16 -0.41 12.65 -6.75
N ALA A 17 -0.79 13.92 -6.68
CA ALA A 17 -0.45 14.79 -5.56
C ALA A 17 -1.06 14.29 -4.22
N ASP A 18 -2.33 13.82 -4.24
CA ASP A 18 -2.97 13.23 -3.06
C ASP A 18 -2.25 11.94 -2.63
N VAL A 19 -1.88 11.07 -3.58
CA VAL A 19 -1.15 9.81 -3.29
C VAL A 19 0.22 10.10 -2.70
N HIS A 20 0.99 11.01 -3.32
CA HIS A 20 2.30 11.40 -2.81
C HIS A 20 2.22 12.00 -1.40
N ALA A 21 1.24 12.88 -1.15
CA ALA A 21 1.01 13.45 0.18
C ALA A 21 0.63 12.38 1.24
N LEU A 22 -0.07 11.31 0.84
CA LEU A 22 -0.39 10.19 1.73
C LEU A 22 0.82 9.30 2.01
N ILE A 23 1.69 9.08 1.02
CA ILE A 23 2.98 8.37 1.19
C ILE A 23 3.87 9.15 2.18
N ALA A 24 4.02 10.46 2.00
CA ALA A 24 4.77 11.30 2.92
C ALA A 24 4.20 11.27 4.36
N ALA A 25 2.87 11.28 4.49
CA ALA A 25 2.21 11.18 5.79
C ALA A 25 2.40 9.79 6.45
N LEU A 26 2.45 8.71 5.66
CA LEU A 26 2.78 7.37 6.14
C LEU A 26 4.25 7.33 6.62
N ALA A 27 5.20 7.84 5.82
CA ALA A 27 6.61 7.91 6.20
C ALA A 27 6.80 8.66 7.52
N GLN A 28 6.09 9.77 7.72
CA GLN A 28 6.07 10.50 8.99
C GLN A 28 5.52 9.66 10.14
N TYR A 29 4.42 8.95 9.93
CA TYR A 29 3.83 8.07 10.94
C TYR A 29 4.80 6.96 11.36
N GLU A 30 5.55 6.41 10.41
CA GLU A 30 6.54 5.35 10.61
C GLU A 30 7.90 5.86 11.07
N ARG A 31 8.12 7.19 11.13
CA ARG A 31 9.40 7.85 11.45
C ARG A 31 10.51 7.51 10.45
N LEU A 32 10.13 7.38 9.19
CA LEU A 32 10.99 7.02 8.07
C LEU A 32 11.06 8.12 6.99
N GLU A 33 10.75 9.39 7.35
CA GLU A 33 10.75 10.52 6.43
C GLU A 33 12.08 10.67 5.66
N HIS A 34 13.18 10.36 6.33
CA HIS A 34 14.52 10.42 5.74
C HIS A 34 14.74 9.40 4.60
N LEU A 35 13.88 8.39 4.48
CA LEU A 35 13.89 7.41 3.40
C LEU A 35 12.88 7.75 2.29
N CYS A 36 11.96 8.66 2.52
CA CYS A 36 10.92 9.06 1.56
C CYS A 36 11.48 10.14 0.61
N VAL A 37 12.16 9.70 -0.43
CA VAL A 37 12.82 10.58 -1.41
C VAL A 37 12.08 10.65 -2.76
N SER A 38 10.99 9.89 -2.91
CA SER A 38 10.19 9.88 -4.14
C SER A 38 9.51 11.23 -4.39
N THR A 39 9.39 11.58 -5.67
CA THR A 39 8.69 12.79 -6.13
C THR A 39 7.31 12.44 -6.71
N GLU A 40 6.45 13.44 -6.92
CA GLU A 40 5.20 13.26 -7.65
C GLU A 40 5.42 12.71 -9.07
N ALA A 41 6.52 13.09 -9.72
CA ALA A 41 6.87 12.59 -11.05
C ALA A 41 7.20 11.09 -11.02
N ASP A 42 7.91 10.62 -9.98
CA ASP A 42 8.21 9.20 -9.80
C ASP A 42 6.91 8.40 -9.56
N ILE A 43 6.03 8.91 -8.72
CA ILE A 43 4.73 8.29 -8.45
C ILE A 43 3.85 8.27 -9.70
N ALA A 44 3.82 9.37 -10.48
CA ALA A 44 3.10 9.41 -11.74
C ALA A 44 3.62 8.36 -12.73
N ALA A 45 4.93 8.24 -12.88
CA ALA A 45 5.55 7.24 -13.76
C ALA A 45 5.27 5.81 -13.29
N ALA A 46 5.35 5.55 -11.98
CA ALA A 46 5.11 4.23 -11.40
C ALA A 46 3.65 3.78 -11.52
N LEU A 47 2.69 4.69 -11.46
CA LEU A 47 1.26 4.35 -11.49
C LEU A 47 0.63 4.46 -12.89
N PHE A 48 1.11 5.40 -13.72
CA PHE A 48 0.43 5.78 -14.95
C PHE A 48 1.36 5.85 -16.17
N GLY A 49 2.62 5.47 -16.01
CA GLY A 49 3.60 5.41 -17.10
C GLY A 49 3.31 4.27 -18.10
N GLU A 50 4.17 4.12 -19.06
CA GLU A 50 4.03 3.11 -20.14
C GLU A 50 3.99 1.66 -19.60
N ARG A 51 4.69 1.40 -18.49
CA ARG A 51 4.71 0.12 -17.78
C ARG A 51 4.47 0.37 -16.29
N PRO A 52 3.22 0.47 -15.85
CA PRO A 52 2.91 0.70 -14.45
C PRO A 52 3.52 -0.38 -13.54
N ALA A 53 4.20 0.04 -12.49
CA ALA A 53 4.80 -0.85 -11.49
C ALA A 53 3.83 -1.18 -10.35
N ALA A 54 2.85 -0.32 -10.10
CA ALA A 54 1.89 -0.46 -9.02
C ALA A 54 0.52 0.13 -9.38
N GLU A 55 -0.45 -0.17 -8.55
CA GLU A 55 -1.82 0.36 -8.60
C GLU A 55 -2.19 0.95 -7.24
N VAL A 56 -3.16 1.86 -7.23
CA VAL A 56 -3.63 2.47 -5.99
C VAL A 56 -5.15 2.47 -5.91
N LEU A 57 -5.67 2.10 -4.74
CA LEU A 57 -7.02 2.46 -4.29
C LEU A 57 -6.93 3.69 -3.41
N ILE A 58 -7.79 4.65 -3.65
CA ILE A 58 -7.86 5.89 -2.87
C ILE A 58 -9.23 6.04 -2.22
N ALA A 59 -9.23 6.43 -0.96
CA ALA A 59 -10.45 6.68 -0.18
C ALA A 59 -10.71 8.18 -0.07
N ARG A 60 -11.95 8.61 -0.32
CA ARG A 60 -12.39 9.99 -0.20
C ARG A 60 -13.67 10.09 0.60
N MET A 61 -13.75 11.10 1.46
CA MET A 61 -15.02 11.43 2.10
C MET A 61 -15.99 12.00 1.06
N GLU A 62 -17.26 11.63 1.15
CA GLU A 62 -18.27 12.12 0.20
C GLU A 62 -18.59 13.61 0.39
N ALA A 63 -18.58 14.07 1.66
CA ALA A 63 -18.85 15.46 2.00
C ALA A 63 -17.65 16.38 1.69
N ASP A 64 -16.42 15.86 1.77
CA ASP A 64 -15.19 16.59 1.52
C ASP A 64 -14.16 15.64 0.86
N PRO A 65 -14.17 15.56 -0.47
CA PRO A 65 -13.34 14.59 -1.19
C PRO A 65 -11.85 14.93 -1.22
N ARG A 66 -11.47 16.13 -0.81
CA ARG A 66 -10.07 16.55 -0.74
C ARG A 66 -9.75 17.26 0.59
N PRO A 67 -8.56 16.96 1.18
CA PRO A 67 -7.59 15.95 0.73
C PRO A 67 -8.14 14.51 0.89
N ALA A 68 -7.55 13.57 0.13
CA ALA A 68 -7.92 12.17 0.24
C ALA A 68 -7.73 11.63 1.66
N ALA A 69 -8.66 10.79 2.11
CA ALA A 69 -8.71 10.29 3.48
C ALA A 69 -7.74 9.14 3.76
N GLY A 70 -7.36 8.40 2.72
CA GLY A 70 -6.45 7.27 2.82
C GLY A 70 -6.22 6.60 1.48
N PHE A 71 -5.29 5.64 1.44
CA PHE A 71 -4.95 4.90 0.23
C PHE A 71 -4.44 3.50 0.56
N ALA A 72 -4.42 2.65 -0.47
CA ALA A 72 -3.71 1.39 -0.50
C ALA A 72 -2.97 1.27 -1.83
N LEU A 73 -1.63 1.18 -1.79
CA LEU A 73 -0.77 0.96 -2.94
C LEU A 73 -0.39 -0.52 -3.00
N PHE A 74 -0.50 -1.14 -4.17
CA PHE A 74 -0.30 -2.57 -4.33
C PHE A 74 0.24 -2.91 -5.71
N PHE A 75 0.85 -4.09 -5.79
CA PHE A 75 1.31 -4.69 -7.05
C PHE A 75 1.20 -6.22 -6.99
N HIS A 76 1.62 -6.90 -8.07
CA HIS A 76 1.57 -8.35 -8.14
C HIS A 76 2.96 -8.95 -8.01
N THR A 77 3.07 -9.97 -7.18
CA THR A 77 4.19 -10.91 -7.14
C THR A 77 3.76 -12.24 -7.76
N PHE A 78 4.67 -13.18 -7.89
CA PHE A 78 4.38 -14.51 -8.41
C PHE A 78 4.82 -15.58 -7.41
N SER A 79 3.94 -16.51 -7.11
CA SER A 79 4.25 -17.66 -6.27
C SER A 79 4.60 -18.88 -7.12
N THR A 80 5.85 -19.26 -7.13
CA THR A 80 6.31 -20.48 -7.82
C THR A 80 5.67 -21.75 -7.24
N PHE A 81 5.38 -21.76 -5.94
CA PHE A 81 4.78 -22.93 -5.29
C PHE A 81 3.32 -23.14 -5.66
N THR A 82 2.59 -22.07 -5.93
CA THR A 82 1.18 -22.17 -6.32
C THR A 82 0.97 -22.02 -7.83
N GLY A 83 2.00 -21.60 -8.58
CA GLY A 83 1.91 -21.31 -10.01
C GLY A 83 0.97 -20.16 -10.36
N ARG A 84 0.69 -19.26 -9.40
CA ARG A 84 -0.28 -18.17 -9.54
C ARG A 84 0.28 -16.84 -9.05
N PRO A 85 -0.28 -15.71 -9.50
CA PRO A 85 0.06 -14.41 -8.94
C PRO A 85 -0.33 -14.34 -7.46
N SER A 86 0.33 -13.44 -6.74
CA SER A 86 -0.06 -13.00 -5.40
C SER A 86 -0.23 -11.49 -5.44
N LEU A 87 -1.14 -10.94 -4.65
CA LEU A 87 -1.27 -9.51 -4.47
C LEU A 87 -0.40 -9.10 -3.30
N TRP A 88 0.50 -8.14 -3.52
CA TRP A 88 1.32 -7.52 -2.49
C TRP A 88 0.83 -6.11 -2.20
N LEU A 89 0.46 -5.86 -0.96
CA LEU A 89 0.16 -4.52 -0.48
C LEU A 89 1.47 -3.90 0.03
N GLU A 90 1.89 -2.82 -0.61
CA GLU A 90 3.07 -2.06 -0.19
C GLU A 90 2.72 -1.10 0.93
N ASP A 91 1.73 -0.23 0.70
CA ASP A 91 1.33 0.78 1.65
C ASP A 91 -0.17 0.75 1.94
N LEU A 92 -0.52 0.87 3.21
CA LEU A 92 -1.89 1.13 3.67
C LEU A 92 -1.86 2.28 4.69
N PHE A 93 -2.48 3.39 4.36
CA PHE A 93 -2.56 4.51 5.28
C PHE A 93 -3.95 5.16 5.27
N VAL A 94 -4.41 5.51 6.46
CA VAL A 94 -5.61 6.32 6.68
C VAL A 94 -5.21 7.48 7.58
N ARG A 95 -5.51 8.69 7.17
CA ARG A 95 -5.24 9.89 7.96
C ARG A 95 -5.77 9.73 9.38
N PRO A 96 -5.01 10.11 10.43
CA PRO A 96 -5.40 9.91 11.82
C PRO A 96 -6.81 10.42 12.14
N GLU A 97 -7.18 11.58 11.63
CA GLU A 97 -8.48 12.22 11.84
C GLU A 97 -9.65 11.51 11.11
N ARG A 98 -9.34 10.54 10.23
CA ARG A 98 -10.32 9.72 9.49
C ARG A 98 -10.29 8.25 9.92
N ARG A 99 -9.53 7.91 10.96
CA ARG A 99 -9.52 6.55 11.53
C ARG A 99 -10.81 6.24 12.28
N GLY A 100 -11.09 4.96 12.49
CA GLY A 100 -12.34 4.52 13.17
C GLY A 100 -13.59 4.56 12.28
N LEU A 101 -13.52 5.05 11.04
CA LEU A 101 -14.63 5.09 10.10
C LEU A 101 -14.75 3.81 9.23
N GLY A 102 -13.85 2.85 9.38
CA GLY A 102 -13.87 1.62 8.57
C GLY A 102 -13.12 1.71 7.24
N ILE A 103 -12.47 2.86 6.92
CA ILE A 103 -11.77 3.10 5.64
C ILE A 103 -10.68 2.04 5.40
N GLY A 104 -9.82 1.78 6.38
CA GLY A 104 -8.76 0.78 6.24
C GLY A 104 -9.29 -0.63 5.94
N LYS A 105 -10.37 -1.03 6.62
CA LYS A 105 -11.05 -2.31 6.34
C LYS A 105 -11.63 -2.35 4.93
N ALA A 106 -12.23 -1.26 4.47
CA ALA A 106 -12.82 -1.18 3.14
C ALA A 106 -11.76 -1.18 2.03
N LEU A 107 -10.60 -0.53 2.24
CA LEU A 107 -9.44 -0.61 1.33
C LEU A 107 -8.94 -2.05 1.21
N LEU A 108 -8.73 -2.75 2.33
CA LEU A 108 -8.31 -4.16 2.32
C LEU A 108 -9.35 -5.07 1.66
N ALA A 109 -10.63 -4.85 1.91
CA ALA A 109 -11.71 -5.59 1.25
C ALA A 109 -11.71 -5.37 -0.28
N GLY A 110 -11.47 -4.14 -0.73
CA GLY A 110 -11.32 -3.82 -2.15
C GLY A 110 -10.12 -4.52 -2.79
N LEU A 111 -9.00 -4.65 -2.07
CA LEU A 111 -7.84 -5.41 -2.54
C LEU A 111 -8.09 -6.91 -2.54
N ALA A 112 -8.76 -7.45 -1.52
CA ALA A 112 -9.13 -8.86 -1.47
C ALA A 112 -10.05 -9.25 -2.63
N ALA A 113 -11.01 -8.38 -2.99
CA ALA A 113 -11.85 -8.58 -4.17
C ALA A 113 -11.00 -8.66 -5.45
N ARG A 114 -10.06 -7.70 -5.66
CA ARG A 114 -9.13 -7.72 -6.80
C ARG A 114 -8.26 -8.97 -6.83
N ALA A 115 -7.75 -9.39 -5.68
CA ALA A 115 -6.96 -10.62 -5.59
C ALA A 115 -7.77 -11.84 -6.06
N ARG A 116 -9.05 -11.91 -5.71
CA ARG A 116 -9.97 -12.97 -6.17
C ARG A 116 -10.26 -12.88 -7.66
N GLU A 117 -10.59 -11.70 -8.16
CA GLU A 117 -10.86 -11.44 -9.59
C GLU A 117 -9.67 -11.80 -10.48
N ARG A 118 -8.44 -11.54 -10.00
CA ARG A 118 -7.18 -11.80 -10.72
C ARG A 118 -6.61 -13.19 -10.42
N ASN A 119 -7.36 -14.08 -9.78
CA ASN A 119 -6.95 -15.43 -9.43
C ASN A 119 -5.65 -15.49 -8.62
N CYS A 120 -5.40 -14.51 -7.75
CA CYS A 120 -4.25 -14.53 -6.86
C CYS A 120 -4.38 -15.67 -5.84
N ALA A 121 -3.27 -16.36 -5.59
CA ALA A 121 -3.21 -17.41 -4.59
C ALA A 121 -3.13 -16.87 -3.17
N ARG A 122 -2.53 -15.67 -3.01
CA ARG A 122 -2.25 -15.05 -1.72
C ARG A 122 -2.44 -13.54 -1.81
N PHE A 123 -2.71 -12.95 -0.66
CA PHE A 123 -2.70 -11.52 -0.41
C PHE A 123 -1.77 -11.27 0.79
N GLU A 124 -0.65 -10.58 0.56
CA GLU A 124 0.48 -10.50 1.48
C GLU A 124 0.94 -9.05 1.64
N TRP A 125 1.53 -8.74 2.80
CA TRP A 125 2.16 -7.45 3.11
C TRP A 125 3.17 -7.61 4.23
N ALA A 126 4.00 -6.58 4.45
CA ALA A 126 4.85 -6.45 5.63
C ALA A 126 4.22 -5.49 6.66
N VAL A 127 4.56 -5.67 7.90
CA VAL A 127 4.19 -4.77 8.99
C VAL A 127 5.40 -4.58 9.92
N LEU A 128 5.61 -3.36 10.39
CA LEU A 128 6.68 -3.07 11.34
C LEU A 128 6.37 -3.71 12.70
N ASP A 129 7.35 -4.39 13.29
CA ASP A 129 7.19 -5.17 14.54
C ASP A 129 6.60 -4.35 15.68
N TRP A 130 6.99 -3.08 15.79
CA TRP A 130 6.46 -2.18 16.82
C TRP A 130 5.02 -1.73 16.58
N ASN A 131 4.46 -1.91 15.38
CA ASN A 131 3.11 -1.45 15.03
C ASN A 131 2.04 -2.45 15.46
N GLU A 132 1.99 -2.74 16.76
CA GLU A 132 1.03 -3.68 17.35
C GLU A 132 -0.43 -3.35 17.00
N SER A 133 -0.76 -2.07 16.83
CA SER A 133 -2.13 -1.67 16.48
C SER A 133 -2.51 -2.16 15.08
N ALA A 134 -1.58 -2.10 14.12
CA ALA A 134 -1.78 -2.63 12.78
C ALA A 134 -1.81 -4.16 12.80
N VAL A 135 -0.92 -4.81 13.55
CA VAL A 135 -0.92 -6.28 13.71
C VAL A 135 -2.28 -6.75 14.20
N ARG A 136 -2.78 -6.22 15.33
CA ARG A 136 -4.10 -6.57 15.87
C ARG A 136 -5.24 -6.31 14.87
N PHE A 137 -5.16 -5.22 14.11
CA PHE A 137 -6.13 -4.91 13.08
C PHE A 137 -6.13 -5.98 11.98
N TYR A 138 -4.98 -6.36 11.46
CA TYR A 138 -4.87 -7.39 10.42
C TYR A 138 -5.32 -8.76 10.91
N GLU A 139 -4.93 -9.16 12.12
CA GLU A 139 -5.35 -10.42 12.74
C GLU A 139 -6.87 -10.47 12.94
N SER A 140 -7.50 -9.35 13.30
CA SER A 140 -8.97 -9.25 13.42
C SER A 140 -9.70 -9.49 12.09
N LEU A 141 -9.00 -9.37 10.95
CA LEU A 141 -9.49 -9.65 9.61
C LEU A 141 -9.12 -11.06 9.11
N GLY A 142 -8.44 -11.86 9.94
CA GLY A 142 -8.05 -13.23 9.62
C GLY A 142 -6.65 -13.37 9.01
N ALA A 143 -5.85 -12.30 8.94
CA ALA A 143 -4.45 -12.40 8.55
C ALA A 143 -3.63 -13.09 9.63
N ARG A 144 -2.47 -13.65 9.25
CA ARG A 144 -1.51 -14.27 10.17
C ARG A 144 -0.13 -13.68 9.93
N VAL A 145 0.54 -13.26 11.00
CA VAL A 145 1.97 -12.94 10.94
C VAL A 145 2.76 -14.22 10.73
N LEU A 146 3.75 -14.20 9.85
CA LEU A 146 4.62 -15.33 9.53
C LEU A 146 5.97 -15.14 10.26
N PRO A 147 6.17 -15.72 11.45
CA PRO A 147 7.34 -15.43 12.29
C PRO A 147 8.65 -15.98 11.71
N ASP A 148 8.57 -17.00 10.84
CA ASP A 148 9.73 -17.67 10.24
C ASP A 148 10.28 -16.95 9.00
N TRP A 149 9.58 -15.90 8.51
CA TRP A 149 9.98 -15.14 7.34
C TRP A 149 10.61 -13.81 7.73
N ARG A 150 11.68 -13.45 7.03
CA ARG A 150 12.36 -12.16 7.21
C ARG A 150 12.57 -11.51 5.85
N ILE A 151 12.39 -10.19 5.80
CA ILE A 151 12.69 -9.39 4.62
C ILE A 151 14.21 -9.17 4.57
N CYS A 152 14.83 -9.54 3.45
CA CYS A 152 16.22 -9.19 3.16
C CYS A 152 16.23 -8.04 2.15
N ARG A 153 17.04 -7.02 2.41
CA ARG A 153 17.17 -5.83 1.54
C ARG A 153 18.62 -5.56 1.22
N MET A 154 18.89 -5.25 -0.01
CA MET A 154 20.19 -4.80 -0.49
C MET A 154 20.02 -3.47 -1.22
N THR A 155 20.81 -2.46 -0.90
CA THR A 155 20.74 -1.11 -1.47
C THR A 155 22.14 -0.50 -1.61
N GLY A 156 22.25 0.57 -2.40
CA GLY A 156 23.49 1.34 -2.57
C GLY A 156 24.67 0.48 -3.02
N ASP A 157 25.86 0.75 -2.45
CA ASP A 157 27.12 0.12 -2.84
C ASP A 157 27.08 -1.41 -2.82
N ALA A 158 26.38 -2.02 -1.85
CA ALA A 158 26.25 -3.47 -1.77
C ALA A 158 25.52 -4.06 -2.98
N LEU A 159 24.51 -3.37 -3.50
CA LEU A 159 23.81 -3.78 -4.72
C LEU A 159 24.71 -3.62 -5.95
N ASP A 160 25.44 -2.52 -6.03
CA ASP A 160 26.35 -2.23 -7.14
C ASP A 160 27.52 -3.22 -7.16
N ASP A 161 28.08 -3.56 -6.00
CA ASP A 161 29.17 -4.53 -5.88
C ASP A 161 28.72 -5.92 -6.32
N LEU A 162 27.53 -6.37 -5.89
CA LEU A 162 27.01 -7.65 -6.32
C LEU A 162 26.75 -7.69 -7.85
N ALA A 163 26.29 -6.59 -8.44
CA ALA A 163 26.05 -6.50 -9.88
C ALA A 163 27.34 -6.59 -10.71
N ARG A 164 28.49 -6.24 -10.14
CA ARG A 164 29.82 -6.31 -10.79
C ARG A 164 30.45 -7.70 -10.76
N LEU A 165 29.88 -8.66 -10.01
CA LEU A 165 30.40 -10.04 -9.93
C LEU A 165 30.09 -10.89 -11.19
N ARG A 166 29.91 -10.28 -12.36
CA ARG A 166 29.64 -10.95 -13.64
C ARG A 166 30.94 -11.31 -14.36
#